data_571e019e668df161c7b40fa122a95251
#
_entry.id   571e019e668df161c7b40fa122a95251
#
_cell.length_a   1.000
_cell.length_b   1.000
_cell.length_c   1.000
_cell.angle_alpha   90.00
_cell.angle_beta   90.00
_cell.angle_gamma   90.00
#
_symmetry.space_group_name_H-M   'P 1'
#
loop_
_entity.id
_entity.type
_entity.pdbx_description
1 polymer ?
#
loop_
_entity_poly.entity_id
_entity_poly.type
_entity_poly.pdbx_seq_one_letter_code
_entity_poly.pdbx_strand_id
1 'polypeptide(L)'
;MKRPRILKGRRYIQIGKNSHLHSNCLLQAVSEYEGLSYHPLIQIGNNVYIGRNAYLVACDQIIIGDGCVLSEHIYITDLNHGFDPHGGPIMKQAIQSKGPVQLGANCFLGYRTTVVPGVTLGEWCIVGANSVVTRSFPAYSMIAGAPAKVIKIYSQQLQRWVAVDALN
;
A
#
# COMPACT_ATOMS: atom_id res chain seq x y z
N MET A 1 6.30 14.63 23.02
CA MET A 1 4.85 14.57 22.81
C MET A 1 4.59 13.64 21.62
N LYS A 2 3.92 12.48 21.79
CA LYS A 2 3.57 11.59 20.68
C LYS A 2 2.48 12.28 19.86
N ARG A 3 2.76 12.61 18.60
CA ARG A 3 1.75 13.16 17.69
C ARG A 3 0.68 12.12 17.37
N PRO A 4 -0.60 12.51 17.26
CA PRO A 4 -1.70 11.56 17.15
C PRO A 4 -1.66 10.79 15.83
N ARG A 5 -2.17 9.56 15.89
CA ARG A 5 -2.62 8.82 14.72
C ARG A 5 -3.95 9.40 14.30
N ILE A 6 -4.16 9.63 13.02
CA ILE A 6 -5.42 10.14 12.49
C ILE A 6 -6.12 8.99 11.79
N LEU A 7 -7.26 8.55 12.34
CA LEU A 7 -8.14 7.55 11.75
C LEU A 7 -9.42 8.23 11.30
N LYS A 8 -9.57 8.44 10.00
CA LYS A 8 -10.79 8.97 9.39
C LYS A 8 -11.60 7.82 8.79
N GLY A 9 -12.92 7.77 9.06
CA GLY A 9 -13.75 6.65 8.65
C GLY A 9 -13.50 5.39 9.47
N ARG A 10 -13.31 5.53 10.79
CA ARG A 10 -12.86 4.46 11.71
C ARG A 10 -13.67 3.16 11.61
N ARG A 11 -14.97 3.22 11.32
CA ARG A 11 -15.85 2.04 11.18
C ARG A 11 -15.43 1.12 10.02
N TYR A 12 -14.65 1.62 9.08
CA TYR A 12 -14.15 0.88 7.93
C TYR A 12 -12.67 0.47 8.08
N ILE A 13 -12.08 0.65 9.27
CA ILE A 13 -10.68 0.35 9.54
C ILE A 13 -10.59 -0.79 10.54
N GLN A 14 -9.97 -1.89 10.12
CA GLN A 14 -9.75 -3.08 10.93
C GLN A 14 -8.24 -3.26 11.15
N ILE A 15 -7.83 -3.52 12.39
CA ILE A 15 -6.42 -3.70 12.75
C ILE A 15 -6.31 -4.98 13.57
N GLY A 16 -5.52 -5.91 13.09
CA GLY A 16 -5.27 -7.20 13.71
C GLY A 16 -4.44 -7.12 14.97
N LYS A 17 -4.30 -8.27 15.64
CA LYS A 17 -3.60 -8.40 16.93
C LYS A 17 -2.11 -8.09 16.78
N ASN A 18 -1.51 -7.53 17.83
CA ASN A 18 -0.08 -7.22 17.91
C ASN A 18 0.44 -6.31 16.79
N SER A 19 -0.43 -5.58 16.09
CA SER A 19 -0.02 -4.65 15.05
C SER A 19 0.26 -3.28 15.63
N HIS A 20 1.34 -2.64 15.15
CA HIS A 20 1.86 -1.38 15.64
C HIS A 20 1.85 -0.30 14.57
N LEU A 21 1.11 0.78 14.83
CA LEU A 21 1.14 2.00 14.03
C LEU A 21 1.93 3.07 14.81
N HIS A 22 2.97 3.60 14.20
CA HIS A 22 3.75 4.67 14.80
C HIS A 22 3.07 6.05 14.68
N SER A 23 3.75 7.08 15.18
CA SER A 23 3.22 8.45 15.20
C SER A 23 3.02 9.02 13.80
N ASN A 24 2.08 9.96 13.68
CA ASN A 24 1.73 10.68 12.46
C ASN A 24 1.22 9.79 11.30
N CYS A 25 0.78 8.57 11.56
CA CYS A 25 0.10 7.79 10.54
C CYS A 25 -1.30 8.35 10.27
N LEU A 26 -1.66 8.45 9.00
CA LEU A 26 -3.04 8.72 8.55
C LEU A 26 -3.59 7.46 7.89
N LEU A 27 -4.68 6.93 8.44
CA LEU A 27 -5.53 5.95 7.79
C LEU A 27 -6.87 6.62 7.50
N GLN A 28 -7.20 6.79 6.24
CA GLN A 28 -8.40 7.46 5.81
C GLN A 28 -9.24 6.56 4.90
N ALA A 29 -10.38 6.14 5.40
CA ALA A 29 -11.40 5.43 4.64
C ALA A 29 -12.44 6.47 4.17
N VAL A 30 -12.48 6.74 2.86
CA VAL A 30 -13.31 7.77 2.24
C VAL A 30 -14.63 7.14 1.84
N SER A 31 -15.68 7.33 2.64
CA SER A 31 -17.02 6.80 2.37
C SER A 31 -17.94 7.77 1.61
N GLU A 32 -17.54 9.03 1.49
CA GLU A 32 -18.29 10.04 0.74
C GLU A 32 -17.31 11.08 0.17
N TYR A 33 -17.54 11.48 -1.08
CA TYR A 33 -16.80 12.56 -1.74
C TYR A 33 -17.66 13.20 -2.83
N GLU A 34 -17.80 14.54 -2.81
CA GLU A 34 -18.62 15.33 -3.76
C GLU A 34 -20.04 14.74 -3.98
N GLY A 35 -20.69 14.34 -2.88
CA GLY A 35 -22.05 13.78 -2.88
C GLY A 35 -22.16 12.33 -3.35
N LEU A 36 -21.06 11.68 -3.68
CA LEU A 36 -21.02 10.25 -4.05
C LEU A 36 -20.61 9.39 -2.87
N SER A 37 -21.27 8.24 -2.72
CA SER A 37 -20.98 7.27 -1.66
C SER A 37 -20.02 6.18 -2.13
N TYR A 38 -19.11 5.77 -1.23
CA TYR A 38 -18.11 4.73 -1.44
C TYR A 38 -18.18 3.71 -0.31
N HIS A 39 -17.64 2.51 -0.54
CA HIS A 39 -17.63 1.41 0.44
C HIS A 39 -16.18 1.03 0.80
N PRO A 40 -15.44 1.90 1.47
CA PRO A 40 -14.03 1.67 1.75
C PRO A 40 -13.82 0.57 2.79
N LEU A 41 -12.66 -0.12 2.68
CA LEU A 41 -12.12 -0.98 3.72
C LEU A 41 -10.61 -0.79 3.81
N ILE A 42 -10.08 -0.53 5.02
CA ILE A 42 -8.66 -0.67 5.32
C ILE A 42 -8.52 -1.81 6.32
N GLN A 43 -7.98 -2.93 5.87
CA GLN A 43 -7.74 -4.09 6.71
C GLN A 43 -6.25 -4.31 6.89
N ILE A 44 -5.81 -4.29 8.15
CA ILE A 44 -4.43 -4.56 8.56
C ILE A 44 -4.44 -5.88 9.33
N GLY A 45 -3.63 -6.83 8.91
CA GLY A 45 -3.49 -8.14 9.50
C GLY A 45 -2.85 -8.11 10.89
N ASN A 46 -2.43 -9.28 11.36
CA ASN A 46 -1.79 -9.46 12.66
C ASN A 46 -0.27 -9.24 12.55
N ASN A 47 0.36 -8.81 13.66
CA ASN A 47 1.81 -8.63 13.75
C ASN A 47 2.39 -7.69 12.68
N VAL A 48 1.61 -6.70 12.23
CA VAL A 48 2.02 -5.71 11.21
C VAL A 48 2.69 -4.53 11.89
N TYR A 49 3.83 -4.10 11.33
CA TYR A 49 4.52 -2.88 11.74
C TYR A 49 4.34 -1.79 10.69
N ILE A 50 3.83 -0.64 11.10
CA ILE A 50 3.69 0.55 10.24
C ILE A 50 4.49 1.69 10.86
N GLY A 51 5.54 2.12 10.17
CA GLY A 51 6.44 3.19 10.58
C GLY A 51 5.79 4.57 10.61
N ARG A 52 6.57 5.58 10.98
CA ARG A 52 6.08 6.97 11.12
C ARG A 52 5.68 7.57 9.78
N ASN A 53 4.72 8.51 9.82
CA ASN A 53 4.29 9.28 8.66
C ASN A 53 3.79 8.41 7.49
N ALA A 54 3.21 7.24 7.78
CA ALA A 54 2.55 6.43 6.78
C ALA A 54 1.16 7.00 6.47
N TYR A 55 0.79 7.01 5.19
CA TYR A 55 -0.51 7.45 4.68
C TYR A 55 -1.17 6.32 3.90
N LEU A 56 -2.30 5.83 4.40
CA LEU A 56 -3.15 4.83 3.75
C LEU A 56 -4.50 5.47 3.49
N VAL A 57 -4.88 5.62 2.21
CA VAL A 57 -6.13 6.29 1.82
C VAL A 57 -6.91 5.38 0.88
N ALA A 58 -8.12 4.99 1.29
CA ALA A 58 -8.96 4.05 0.55
C ALA A 58 -10.36 4.61 0.28
N CYS A 59 -10.89 4.36 -0.92
CA CYS A 59 -12.32 4.48 -1.24
C CYS A 59 -12.94 3.12 -1.64
N ASP A 60 -12.10 2.11 -1.89
CA ASP A 60 -12.44 0.72 -2.16
C ASP A 60 -11.75 -0.17 -1.11
N GLN A 61 -10.57 -0.73 -1.36
CA GLN A 61 -9.94 -1.62 -0.40
C GLN A 61 -8.42 -1.48 -0.35
N ILE A 62 -7.87 -1.40 0.86
CA ILE A 62 -6.46 -1.63 1.16
C ILE A 62 -6.37 -2.79 2.15
N ILE A 63 -5.75 -3.90 1.71
CA ILE A 63 -5.57 -5.10 2.52
C ILE A 63 -4.08 -5.34 2.74
N ILE A 64 -3.65 -5.40 3.99
CA ILE A 64 -2.27 -5.69 4.39
C ILE A 64 -2.26 -7.01 5.14
N GLY A 65 -1.57 -8.00 4.60
CA GLY A 65 -1.43 -9.33 5.17
C GLY A 65 -0.64 -9.35 6.48
N ASP A 66 -0.68 -10.48 7.16
CA ASP A 66 0.00 -10.68 8.44
C ASP A 66 1.51 -10.54 8.32
N GLY A 67 2.16 -10.06 9.36
CA GLY A 67 3.63 -9.99 9.46
C GLY A 67 4.29 -8.94 8.55
N CYS A 68 3.52 -8.10 7.85
CA CYS A 68 4.08 -7.06 7.00
C CYS A 68 4.81 -6.00 7.80
N VAL A 69 5.90 -5.49 7.21
CA VAL A 69 6.67 -4.36 7.73
C VAL A 69 6.66 -3.23 6.72
N LEU A 70 5.98 -2.16 7.06
CA LEU A 70 5.97 -0.91 6.31
C LEU A 70 6.88 0.08 7.02
N SER A 71 7.96 0.49 6.37
CA SER A 71 8.91 1.45 6.92
C SER A 71 8.29 2.84 7.08
N GLU A 72 9.08 3.88 7.24
CA GLU A 72 8.58 5.24 7.42
C GLU A 72 8.20 5.89 6.08
N HIS A 73 7.25 6.86 6.12
CA HIS A 73 6.79 7.64 4.97
C HIS A 73 6.21 6.80 3.82
N ILE A 74 5.57 5.71 4.14
CA ILE A 74 4.87 4.88 3.16
C ILE A 74 3.61 5.61 2.68
N TYR A 75 3.34 5.58 1.38
CA TYR A 75 2.10 6.02 0.80
C TYR A 75 1.41 4.89 0.04
N ILE A 76 0.20 4.54 0.45
CA ILE A 76 -0.63 3.51 -0.21
C ILE A 76 -2.00 4.13 -0.48
N THR A 77 -2.46 4.05 -1.72
CA THR A 77 -3.80 4.48 -2.07
C THR A 77 -4.42 3.57 -3.13
N ASP A 78 -5.73 3.35 -3.03
CA ASP A 78 -6.53 2.66 -4.04
C ASP A 78 -7.33 3.62 -4.91
N LEU A 79 -7.19 4.93 -4.69
CA LEU A 79 -7.99 5.95 -5.36
C LEU A 79 -7.13 6.99 -6.10
N ASN A 80 -7.76 7.59 -7.11
CA ASN A 80 -7.32 8.82 -7.76
C ASN A 80 -8.48 9.79 -7.82
N HIS A 81 -8.21 11.10 -7.91
CA HIS A 81 -9.21 12.06 -8.35
C HIS A 81 -9.53 11.85 -9.83
N GLY A 82 -10.72 12.24 -10.26
CA GLY A 82 -11.01 12.38 -11.69
C GLY A 82 -10.10 13.44 -12.32
N PHE A 83 -9.69 13.21 -13.55
CA PHE A 83 -8.80 14.12 -14.28
C PHE A 83 -9.28 14.33 -15.74
N ASP A 84 -10.60 14.34 -15.94
CA ASP A 84 -11.20 14.72 -17.19
C ASP A 84 -11.01 16.24 -17.43
N PRO A 85 -10.34 16.66 -18.52
CA PRO A 85 -10.14 18.08 -18.83
C PRO A 85 -11.45 18.87 -19.00
N HIS A 86 -12.54 18.19 -19.34
CA HIS A 86 -13.87 18.77 -19.52
C HIS A 86 -14.75 18.64 -18.26
N GLY A 87 -14.31 17.92 -17.24
CA GLY A 87 -15.05 17.63 -16.00
C GLY A 87 -15.01 18.75 -14.96
N GLY A 88 -14.45 19.91 -15.27
CA GLY A 88 -14.27 21.01 -14.32
C GLY A 88 -13.09 20.81 -13.36
N PRO A 89 -13.02 21.55 -12.25
CA PRO A 89 -11.91 21.47 -11.31
C PRO A 89 -11.71 20.05 -10.76
N ILE A 90 -10.46 19.57 -10.75
CA ILE A 90 -10.11 18.20 -10.30
C ILE A 90 -10.72 17.86 -8.94
N MET A 91 -10.69 18.80 -7.98
CA MET A 91 -11.25 18.59 -6.63
C MET A 91 -12.78 18.45 -6.61
N LYS A 92 -13.48 18.76 -7.72
CA LYS A 92 -14.92 18.60 -7.87
C LYS A 92 -15.31 17.36 -8.68
N GLN A 93 -14.32 16.67 -9.24
CA GLN A 93 -14.56 15.43 -9.96
C GLN A 93 -14.59 14.25 -8.98
N ALA A 94 -15.41 13.24 -9.30
CA ALA A 94 -15.49 12.01 -8.51
C ALA A 94 -14.12 11.36 -8.33
N ILE A 95 -13.86 10.81 -7.15
CA ILE A 95 -12.73 9.91 -6.97
C ILE A 95 -13.03 8.55 -7.60
N GLN A 96 -12.00 7.89 -8.08
CA GLN A 96 -12.08 6.62 -8.78
C GLN A 96 -11.05 5.63 -8.21
N SER A 97 -11.46 4.37 -8.05
CA SER A 97 -10.54 3.27 -7.78
C SER A 97 -10.24 2.53 -9.09
N LYS A 98 -8.98 2.12 -9.26
CA LYS A 98 -8.57 1.14 -10.30
C LYS A 98 -8.53 -0.29 -9.75
N GLY A 99 -9.14 -0.49 -8.61
CA GLY A 99 -9.16 -1.74 -7.87
C GLY A 99 -8.37 -1.68 -6.57
N PRO A 100 -8.54 -2.71 -5.72
CA PRO A 100 -7.94 -2.78 -4.40
C PRO A 100 -6.41 -2.80 -4.46
N VAL A 101 -5.79 -2.33 -3.36
CA VAL A 101 -4.38 -2.59 -3.10
C VAL A 101 -4.27 -3.73 -2.10
N GLN A 102 -3.51 -4.76 -2.45
CA GLN A 102 -3.33 -5.95 -1.61
C GLN A 102 -1.84 -6.25 -1.40
N LEU A 103 -1.45 -6.39 -0.15
CA LEU A 103 -0.14 -6.89 0.24
C LEU A 103 -0.33 -8.28 0.88
N GLY A 104 0.27 -9.30 0.30
CA GLY A 104 0.35 -10.63 0.88
C GLY A 104 1.10 -10.62 2.20
N ALA A 105 1.14 -11.76 2.90
CA ALA A 105 1.83 -11.87 4.18
C ALA A 105 3.34 -11.63 4.06
N ASN A 106 3.95 -11.13 5.14
CA ASN A 106 5.41 -10.95 5.27
C ASN A 106 6.05 -10.03 4.21
N CYS A 107 5.29 -9.11 3.61
CA CYS A 107 5.87 -8.10 2.73
C CYS A 107 6.67 -7.06 3.52
N PHE A 108 7.77 -6.60 2.94
CA PHE A 108 8.55 -5.47 3.44
C PHE A 108 8.52 -4.32 2.45
N LEU A 109 8.09 -3.15 2.90
CA LEU A 109 8.13 -1.91 2.13
C LEU A 109 9.18 -0.97 2.74
N GLY A 110 10.21 -0.68 1.96
CA GLY A 110 11.29 0.22 2.34
C GLY A 110 10.82 1.68 2.45
N TYR A 111 11.66 2.51 3.05
CA TYR A 111 11.41 3.92 3.30
C TYR A 111 10.91 4.67 2.05
N ARG A 112 9.86 5.50 2.20
CA ARG A 112 9.23 6.29 1.12
C ARG A 112 8.73 5.47 -0.07
N THR A 113 8.31 4.25 0.16
CA THR A 113 7.63 3.49 -0.90
C THR A 113 6.23 4.03 -1.16
N THR A 114 5.88 4.15 -2.43
CA THR A 114 4.53 4.46 -2.91
C THR A 114 3.93 3.24 -3.59
N VAL A 115 2.68 2.89 -3.24
CA VAL A 115 1.90 1.84 -3.91
C VAL A 115 0.62 2.47 -4.46
N VAL A 116 0.42 2.36 -5.78
CA VAL A 116 -0.71 2.99 -6.48
C VAL A 116 -1.92 2.05 -6.60
N PRO A 117 -3.11 2.56 -6.98
CA PRO A 117 -4.34 1.78 -7.09
C PRO A 117 -4.23 0.53 -7.97
N GLY A 118 -4.89 -0.57 -7.55
CA GLY A 118 -4.97 -1.83 -8.29
C GLY A 118 -3.74 -2.73 -8.18
N VAL A 119 -2.80 -2.42 -7.30
CA VAL A 119 -1.58 -3.23 -7.12
C VAL A 119 -1.80 -4.35 -6.12
N THR A 120 -1.41 -5.57 -6.52
CA THR A 120 -1.27 -6.73 -5.64
C THR A 120 0.21 -7.13 -5.54
N LEU A 121 0.74 -7.18 -4.33
CA LEU A 121 2.01 -7.82 -4.03
C LEU A 121 1.74 -9.19 -3.40
N GLY A 122 2.29 -10.25 -3.97
CA GLY A 122 2.25 -11.57 -3.36
C GLY A 122 3.01 -11.60 -2.03
N GLU A 123 2.89 -12.68 -1.29
CA GLU A 123 3.62 -12.84 -0.02
C GLU A 123 5.14 -12.70 -0.20
N TRP A 124 5.85 -12.28 0.86
CA TRP A 124 7.30 -12.14 0.84
C TRP A 124 7.85 -11.23 -0.28
N CYS A 125 7.05 -10.28 -0.76
CA CYS A 125 7.56 -9.22 -1.61
C CYS A 125 8.40 -8.23 -0.80
N ILE A 126 9.59 -7.90 -1.29
CA ILE A 126 10.51 -6.92 -0.70
C ILE A 126 10.60 -5.72 -1.63
N VAL A 127 10.21 -4.55 -1.15
CA VAL A 127 10.24 -3.31 -1.93
C VAL A 127 11.36 -2.42 -1.43
N GLY A 128 12.30 -2.07 -2.30
CA GLY A 128 13.40 -1.16 -1.99
C GLY A 128 12.91 0.26 -1.65
N ALA A 129 13.71 1.00 -0.89
CA ALA A 129 13.37 2.37 -0.52
C ALA A 129 13.20 3.29 -1.76
N ASN A 130 12.37 4.34 -1.62
CA ASN A 130 12.04 5.32 -2.67
C ASN A 130 11.45 4.71 -3.95
N SER A 131 10.83 3.54 -3.85
CA SER A 131 10.21 2.87 -5.00
C SER A 131 8.77 3.33 -5.22
N VAL A 132 8.34 3.35 -6.49
CA VAL A 132 6.95 3.58 -6.90
C VAL A 132 6.44 2.31 -7.56
N VAL A 133 5.55 1.60 -6.84
CA VAL A 133 4.99 0.32 -7.28
C VAL A 133 3.74 0.60 -8.09
N THR A 134 3.82 0.44 -9.42
CA THR A 134 2.77 0.79 -10.39
C THR A 134 2.07 -0.40 -11.02
N ARG A 135 2.49 -1.62 -10.68
CA ARG A 135 1.91 -2.89 -11.14
C ARG A 135 2.08 -3.98 -10.10
N SER A 136 1.33 -5.05 -10.25
CA SER A 136 1.40 -6.22 -9.37
C SER A 136 2.66 -7.06 -9.59
N PHE A 137 3.09 -7.74 -8.52
CA PHE A 137 4.24 -8.63 -8.54
C PHE A 137 3.91 -9.95 -7.82
N PRO A 138 4.39 -11.10 -8.35
CA PRO A 138 4.17 -12.38 -7.69
C PRO A 138 4.93 -12.45 -6.36
N ALA A 139 4.53 -13.43 -5.52
CA ALA A 139 5.23 -13.74 -4.28
C ALA A 139 6.74 -13.94 -4.50
N TYR A 140 7.51 -13.70 -3.44
CA TYR A 140 8.96 -13.90 -3.44
C TYR A 140 9.72 -13.02 -4.44
N SER A 141 9.20 -11.82 -4.73
CA SER A 141 9.83 -10.83 -5.60
C SER A 141 10.53 -9.75 -4.78
N MET A 142 11.77 -9.43 -5.10
CA MET A 142 12.45 -8.22 -4.63
C MET A 142 12.42 -7.19 -5.74
N ILE A 143 11.81 -6.04 -5.47
CA ILE A 143 11.55 -4.99 -6.46
C ILE A 143 12.12 -3.65 -6.00
N ALA A 144 12.53 -2.81 -6.92
CA ALA A 144 12.98 -1.45 -6.62
C ALA A 144 12.85 -0.52 -7.83
N GLY A 145 12.86 0.79 -7.56
CA GLY A 145 12.87 1.85 -8.57
C GLY A 145 11.52 2.56 -8.76
N ALA A 146 11.50 3.55 -9.63
CA ALA A 146 10.32 4.35 -10.00
C ALA A 146 10.25 4.49 -11.52
N PRO A 147 9.40 3.70 -12.22
CA PRO A 147 8.55 2.63 -11.70
C PRO A 147 9.36 1.41 -11.22
N ALA A 148 8.84 0.70 -10.22
CA ALA A 148 9.50 -0.47 -9.65
C ALA A 148 9.61 -1.62 -10.66
N LYS A 149 10.77 -2.28 -10.66
CA LYS A 149 11.06 -3.47 -11.46
C LYS A 149 11.61 -4.58 -10.56
N VAL A 150 11.47 -5.84 -10.98
CA VAL A 150 12.08 -6.98 -10.27
C VAL A 150 13.59 -6.88 -10.38
N ILE A 151 14.28 -6.96 -9.25
CA ILE A 151 15.75 -7.00 -9.17
C ILE A 151 16.27 -8.35 -8.72
N LYS A 152 15.47 -9.10 -7.90
CA LYS A 152 15.77 -10.47 -7.48
C LYS A 152 14.49 -11.27 -7.34
N ILE A 153 14.61 -12.59 -7.44
CA ILE A 153 13.57 -13.57 -7.11
C ILE A 153 14.15 -14.54 -6.08
N TYR A 154 13.34 -14.95 -5.09
CA TYR A 154 13.78 -15.98 -4.14
C TYR A 154 13.68 -17.36 -4.80
N SER A 155 14.81 -18.03 -4.92
CA SER A 155 14.87 -19.41 -5.42
C SER A 155 14.60 -20.39 -4.29
N GLN A 156 13.47 -21.10 -4.35
CA GLN A 156 13.13 -22.14 -3.39
C GLN A 156 14.15 -23.30 -3.42
N GLN A 157 14.69 -23.60 -4.61
CA GLN A 157 15.71 -24.64 -4.76
C GLN A 157 17.04 -24.26 -4.12
N LEU A 158 17.49 -23.01 -4.31
CA LEU A 158 18.77 -22.52 -3.80
C LEU A 158 18.66 -21.89 -2.41
N GLN A 159 17.45 -21.77 -1.86
CA GLN A 159 17.14 -21.13 -0.57
C GLN A 159 17.79 -19.74 -0.41
N ARG A 160 17.80 -18.94 -1.51
CA ARG A 160 18.41 -17.60 -1.53
C ARG A 160 17.79 -16.70 -2.58
N TRP A 161 17.99 -15.40 -2.42
CA TRP A 161 17.64 -14.40 -3.43
C TRP A 161 18.64 -14.43 -4.59
N VAL A 162 18.12 -14.58 -5.81
CA VAL A 162 18.91 -14.64 -7.06
C VAL A 162 18.58 -13.40 -7.89
N ALA A 163 19.59 -12.74 -8.44
CA ALA A 163 19.42 -11.62 -9.35
C ALA A 163 18.73 -12.07 -10.65
N VAL A 164 17.86 -11.23 -11.21
CA VAL A 164 17.12 -11.57 -12.43
C VAL A 164 18.06 -11.79 -13.61
N ASP A 165 19.14 -11.01 -13.71
CA ASP A 165 20.15 -11.13 -14.77
C ASP A 165 20.95 -12.46 -14.71
N ALA A 166 20.89 -13.18 -13.59
CA ALA A 166 21.53 -14.48 -13.42
C ALA A 166 20.60 -15.66 -13.74
N LEU A 167 19.36 -15.39 -14.16
CA LEU A 167 18.36 -16.41 -14.53
C LEU A 167 18.21 -16.56 -16.07
N ASN A 168 18.91 -15.75 -16.85
CA ASN A 168 19.09 -15.83 -18.31
C ASN A 168 20.48 -16.42 -18.58
#